data_7ac621c59599c802ae4424e308ade37c
#
_entry.id   7ac621c59599c802ae4424e308ade37c
#
_cell.length_a   1.000
_cell.length_b   1.000
_cell.length_c   1.000
_cell.angle_alpha   90.00
_cell.angle_beta   90.00
_cell.angle_gamma   90.00
#
_symmetry.space_group_name_H-M   'P 1'
#
loop_
_entity.id
_entity.type
_entity.pdbx_description
1 polymer ?
#
loop_
_entity_poly.entity_id
_entity_poly.type
_entity_poly.pdbx_seq_one_letter_code
_entity_poly.pdbx_strand_id
1 'polypeptide(L)'
;NTVGHFFEALGQDLDKRQSFYKRRIDRVCAEHHIAIDGTLRQDTGTVNNLSAYSRQARVKGCRDLSILYAYNIETMEPVCAEVFAGNIIDAKAYHSFIETNKIDKGLLIADKGFPVKEIEEDLKRHPELHFLSPLKRNDKRIVNNCMLDFDGVVTGIDKRVLCKKKKLSNGRFLYSFKDLSRSHAEENTFIDKARTTKYEKDEYDKKLPGFGTIVFESDQDMKPEVVWRSYDDRWLLELVFDRYKNDLGLSATHVQNAFSVWGEEFVNFIAA
;
A
#
# COMPACT_ATOMS: atom_id res chain seq x y z
N ASN A 1 -18.04 29.01 -12.99
CA ASN A 1 -18.37 28.05 -11.92
C ASN A 1 -17.48 28.32 -10.71
N THR A 2 -18.02 28.87 -9.63
CA THR A 2 -17.31 29.32 -8.43
C THR A 2 -16.53 28.17 -7.76
N VAL A 3 -17.11 26.97 -7.72
CA VAL A 3 -16.48 25.78 -7.11
C VAL A 3 -15.27 25.31 -7.93
N GLY A 4 -15.37 25.31 -9.26
CA GLY A 4 -14.24 24.97 -10.13
C GLY A 4 -13.07 25.93 -9.99
N HIS A 5 -13.33 27.24 -9.91
CA HIS A 5 -12.29 28.25 -9.65
C HIS A 5 -11.67 28.14 -8.27
N PHE A 6 -12.47 27.76 -7.26
CA PHE A 6 -11.95 27.49 -5.91
C PHE A 6 -10.96 26.31 -5.91
N PHE A 7 -11.34 25.19 -6.51
CA PHE A 7 -10.44 24.03 -6.62
C PHE A 7 -9.18 24.36 -7.43
N GLU A 8 -9.32 25.09 -8.54
CA GLU A 8 -8.18 25.49 -9.35
C GLU A 8 -7.21 26.38 -8.58
N ALA A 9 -7.70 27.41 -7.88
CA ALA A 9 -6.89 28.30 -7.06
C ALA A 9 -6.18 27.52 -5.93
N LEU A 10 -6.89 26.60 -5.28
CA LEU A 10 -6.34 25.77 -4.22
C LEU A 10 -5.29 24.79 -4.76
N GLY A 11 -5.51 24.26 -5.96
CA GLY A 11 -4.56 23.37 -6.63
C GLY A 11 -3.31 24.08 -7.14
N GLN A 12 -3.40 25.35 -7.50
CA GLN A 12 -2.25 26.19 -7.87
C GLN A 12 -1.41 26.58 -6.64
N ASP A 13 -2.02 26.68 -5.46
CA ASP A 13 -1.33 27.02 -4.20
C ASP A 13 -0.62 25.79 -3.60
N LEU A 14 0.50 25.40 -4.24
CA LEU A 14 1.31 24.27 -3.82
C LEU A 14 1.85 24.46 -2.38
N ASP A 15 2.31 25.67 -2.06
CA ASP A 15 2.90 25.98 -0.75
C ASP A 15 1.90 25.76 0.39
N LYS A 16 0.65 26.15 0.18
CA LYS A 16 -0.42 25.93 1.17
C LYS A 16 -0.66 24.44 1.41
N ARG A 17 -0.78 23.64 0.33
CA ARG A 17 -1.01 22.20 0.42
C ARG A 17 0.17 21.50 1.08
N GLN A 18 1.40 21.80 0.64
CA GLN A 18 2.62 21.25 1.24
C GLN A 18 2.79 21.67 2.71
N SER A 19 2.51 22.92 3.06
CA SER A 19 2.56 23.39 4.46
C SER A 19 1.54 22.68 5.35
N PHE A 20 0.38 22.32 4.80
CA PHE A 20 -0.63 21.54 5.52
C PHE A 20 -0.14 20.10 5.76
N TYR A 21 0.33 19.42 4.72
CA TYR A 21 0.87 18.05 4.85
C TYR A 21 2.10 18.01 5.75
N LYS A 22 3.01 18.99 5.60
CA LYS A 22 4.19 19.09 6.44
C LYS A 22 3.86 19.08 7.95
N ARG A 23 2.84 19.81 8.37
CA ARG A 23 2.43 19.82 9.80
C ARG A 23 1.99 18.44 10.30
N ARG A 24 1.44 17.59 9.43
CA ARG A 24 1.06 16.21 9.77
C ARG A 24 2.28 15.29 9.74
N ILE A 25 3.15 15.45 8.75
CA ILE A 25 4.39 14.68 8.61
C ILE A 25 5.33 14.97 9.77
N ASP A 26 5.45 16.22 10.20
CA ASP A 26 6.28 16.63 11.37
C ASP A 26 5.85 15.95 12.69
N ARG A 27 4.60 15.44 12.76
CA ARG A 27 4.11 14.66 13.93
C ARG A 27 4.43 13.16 13.83
N VAL A 28 4.89 12.69 12.68
CA VAL A 28 5.33 11.30 12.53
C VAL A 28 6.60 11.11 13.35
N CYS A 29 6.67 10.04 14.13
CA CYS A 29 7.86 9.63 14.87
C CYS A 29 8.50 8.41 14.22
N ALA A 30 9.76 8.13 14.54
CA ALA A 30 10.48 6.99 13.96
C ALA A 30 9.81 5.63 14.26
N GLU A 31 9.09 5.55 15.39
CA GLU A 31 8.37 4.35 15.83
C GLU A 31 6.99 4.18 15.17
N HIS A 32 6.50 5.19 14.43
CA HIS A 32 5.19 5.12 13.80
C HIS A 32 5.22 4.26 12.55
N HIS A 33 4.13 3.52 12.33
CA HIS A 33 3.90 2.73 11.13
C HIS A 33 3.03 3.52 10.14
N ILE A 34 3.56 3.75 8.97
CA ILE A 34 2.92 4.55 7.93
C ILE A 34 2.47 3.63 6.80
N ALA A 35 1.18 3.33 6.76
CA ALA A 35 0.60 2.60 5.65
C ALA A 35 0.54 3.49 4.41
N ILE A 36 1.07 3.01 3.28
CA ILE A 36 0.96 3.68 1.99
C ILE A 36 0.22 2.75 1.03
N ASP A 37 -0.86 3.25 0.47
CA ASP A 37 -1.63 2.52 -0.53
C ASP A 37 -2.22 3.47 -1.57
N GLY A 38 -2.58 2.92 -2.72
CA GLY A 38 -3.11 3.65 -3.84
C GLY A 38 -4.54 3.28 -4.18
N THR A 39 -5.27 4.24 -4.72
CA THR A 39 -6.59 3.99 -5.28
C THR A 39 -6.73 4.66 -6.63
N LEU A 40 -7.53 4.06 -7.52
CA LEU A 40 -7.91 4.67 -8.79
C LEU A 40 -9.23 5.42 -8.62
N ARG A 41 -9.27 6.61 -9.19
CA ARG A 41 -10.46 7.45 -9.31
C ARG A 41 -10.77 7.66 -10.79
N GLN A 42 -11.98 7.33 -11.21
CA GLN A 42 -12.38 7.50 -12.60
C GLN A 42 -12.42 9.00 -12.95
N ASP A 43 -11.84 9.35 -14.09
CA ASP A 43 -11.96 10.69 -14.65
C ASP A 43 -12.98 10.69 -15.81
N THR A 44 -14.03 11.45 -15.64
CA THR A 44 -15.06 11.66 -16.67
C THR A 44 -14.78 12.90 -17.53
N GLY A 45 -13.73 13.66 -17.21
CA GLY A 45 -13.27 14.82 -17.99
C GLY A 45 -12.54 14.41 -19.27
N THR A 46 -12.58 15.28 -20.28
CA THR A 46 -11.93 15.02 -21.57
C THR A 46 -10.60 15.75 -21.74
N VAL A 47 -10.25 16.67 -20.86
CA VAL A 47 -9.16 17.65 -21.05
C VAL A 47 -8.07 17.56 -19.97
N ASN A 48 -8.21 16.67 -18.99
CA ASN A 48 -7.27 16.56 -17.88
C ASN A 48 -5.99 15.81 -18.30
N ASN A 49 -4.85 16.47 -18.16
CA ASN A 49 -3.54 15.88 -18.50
C ASN A 49 -3.09 14.74 -17.59
N LEU A 50 -3.65 14.62 -16.36
CA LEU A 50 -3.39 13.53 -15.44
C LEU A 50 -4.25 12.30 -15.77
N SER A 51 -5.28 12.48 -16.59
CA SER A 51 -6.18 11.40 -16.97
C SER A 51 -5.53 10.44 -17.95
N ALA A 52 -5.43 9.17 -17.58
CA ALA A 52 -4.79 8.15 -18.40
C ALA A 52 -5.46 6.78 -18.24
N TYR A 53 -5.31 5.91 -19.25
CA TYR A 53 -5.80 4.54 -19.18
C TYR A 53 -4.93 3.70 -18.24
N SER A 54 -5.49 3.21 -17.16
CA SER A 54 -4.83 2.31 -16.23
C SER A 54 -5.03 0.85 -16.65
N ARG A 55 -3.99 0.02 -16.47
CA ARG A 55 -4.13 -1.44 -16.60
C ARG A 55 -4.96 -2.06 -15.48
N GLN A 56 -5.05 -1.37 -14.35
CA GLN A 56 -5.81 -1.78 -13.17
C GLN A 56 -7.21 -1.15 -13.13
N ALA A 57 -7.62 -0.45 -14.20
CA ALA A 57 -8.91 0.23 -14.29
C ALA A 57 -10.06 -0.73 -13.93
N ARG A 58 -10.92 -0.29 -13.03
CA ARG A 58 -12.13 -1.02 -12.65
C ARG A 58 -13.11 -1.11 -13.81
N VAL A 59 -13.18 -0.06 -14.62
CA VAL A 59 -14.02 0.02 -15.82
C VAL A 59 -13.11 0.12 -17.04
N LYS A 60 -13.13 -0.91 -17.88
CA LYS A 60 -12.33 -0.92 -19.13
C LYS A 60 -12.78 0.19 -20.07
N GLY A 61 -11.80 0.90 -20.64
CA GLY A 61 -12.06 1.98 -21.59
C GLY A 61 -12.32 3.35 -20.95
N CYS A 62 -12.31 3.44 -19.63
CA CYS A 62 -12.33 4.71 -18.90
C CYS A 62 -10.90 5.14 -18.54
N ARG A 63 -10.73 6.45 -18.41
CA ARG A 63 -9.49 7.04 -17.90
C ARG A 63 -9.59 7.17 -16.40
N ASP A 64 -8.45 7.03 -15.73
CA ASP A 64 -8.33 7.12 -14.29
C ASP A 64 -7.25 8.11 -13.89
N LEU A 65 -7.35 8.55 -12.64
CA LEU A 65 -6.29 9.17 -11.86
C LEU A 65 -5.81 8.14 -10.83
N SER A 66 -4.53 8.12 -10.52
CA SER A 66 -3.97 7.35 -9.41
C SER A 66 -3.75 8.28 -8.22
N ILE A 67 -4.25 7.90 -7.05
CA ILE A 67 -4.12 8.68 -5.84
C ILE A 67 -3.41 7.80 -4.81
N LEU A 68 -2.31 8.29 -4.24
CA LEU A 68 -1.62 7.66 -3.12
C LEU A 68 -1.95 8.40 -1.83
N TYR A 69 -2.17 7.62 -0.78
CA TYR A 69 -2.38 8.09 0.59
C TYR A 69 -1.32 7.49 1.51
N ALA A 70 -0.82 8.30 2.44
CA ALA A 70 -0.11 7.84 3.62
C ALA A 70 -1.02 7.98 4.84
N TYR A 71 -1.06 6.95 5.67
CA TYR A 71 -1.88 6.87 6.87
C TYR A 71 -1.04 6.41 8.05
N ASN A 72 -1.09 7.16 9.14
CA ASN A 72 -0.40 6.80 10.38
C ASN A 72 -1.30 5.85 11.18
N ILE A 73 -0.84 4.62 11.37
CA ILE A 73 -1.61 3.55 12.02
C ILE A 73 -1.77 3.86 13.51
N GLU A 74 -0.76 4.39 14.19
CA GLU A 74 -0.79 4.67 15.63
C GLU A 74 -1.73 5.81 15.97
N THR A 75 -1.72 6.88 15.19
CA THR A 75 -2.59 8.05 15.45
C THR A 75 -3.95 7.93 14.78
N MET A 76 -4.12 6.92 13.91
CA MET A 76 -5.32 6.71 13.10
C MET A 76 -5.70 7.93 12.26
N GLU A 77 -4.69 8.63 11.72
CA GLU A 77 -4.88 9.84 10.93
C GLU A 77 -4.24 9.73 9.53
N PRO A 78 -4.87 10.25 8.48
CA PRO A 78 -4.23 10.44 7.18
C PRO A 78 -3.10 11.48 7.30
N VAL A 79 -1.94 11.18 6.73
CA VAL A 79 -0.73 12.01 6.81
C VAL A 79 -0.64 12.95 5.61
N CYS A 80 -0.68 12.40 4.41
CA CYS A 80 -0.64 13.15 3.15
C CYS A 80 -1.25 12.34 2.01
N ALA A 81 -1.56 13.02 0.92
CA ALA A 81 -2.02 12.41 -0.32
C ALA A 81 -1.39 13.10 -1.53
N GLU A 82 -1.26 12.39 -2.64
CA GLU A 82 -0.78 12.93 -3.91
C GLU A 82 -1.50 12.28 -5.09
N VAL A 83 -1.74 13.06 -6.13
CA VAL A 83 -2.40 12.60 -7.36
C VAL A 83 -1.37 12.41 -8.47
N PHE A 84 -1.45 11.28 -9.12
CA PHE A 84 -0.61 10.89 -10.25
C PHE A 84 -1.46 10.57 -11.47
N ALA A 85 -0.84 10.57 -12.64
CA ALA A 85 -1.50 10.09 -13.84
C ALA A 85 -1.87 8.61 -13.70
N GLY A 86 -3.05 8.22 -14.17
CA GLY A 86 -3.60 6.87 -14.01
C GLY A 86 -2.76 5.73 -14.61
N ASN A 87 -1.81 6.04 -15.48
CA ASN A 87 -0.89 5.09 -16.09
C ASN A 87 0.51 5.06 -15.45
N ILE A 88 0.75 5.85 -14.38
CA ILE A 88 2.04 5.83 -13.70
C ILE A 88 2.21 4.45 -13.02
N ILE A 89 3.39 3.86 -13.21
CA ILE A 89 3.78 2.61 -12.57
C ILE A 89 3.98 2.87 -11.08
N ASP A 90 3.40 2.03 -10.24
CA ASP A 90 3.41 2.14 -8.77
C ASP A 90 4.79 2.49 -8.21
N ALA A 91 5.86 1.85 -8.70
CA ALA A 91 7.23 2.11 -8.27
C ALA A 91 7.67 3.59 -8.38
N LYS A 92 7.35 4.24 -9.50
CA LYS A 92 7.68 5.65 -9.70
C LYS A 92 6.80 6.58 -8.88
N ALA A 93 5.54 6.20 -8.72
CA ALA A 93 4.60 6.96 -7.89
C ALA A 93 5.05 6.97 -6.42
N TYR A 94 5.46 5.84 -5.87
CA TYR A 94 5.94 5.75 -4.48
C TYR A 94 7.18 6.60 -4.23
N HIS A 95 8.20 6.50 -5.08
CA HIS A 95 9.42 7.32 -4.94
C HIS A 95 9.08 8.82 -4.98
N SER A 96 8.35 9.25 -6.00
CA SER A 96 7.92 10.64 -6.13
C SER A 96 7.06 11.10 -4.96
N PHE A 97 6.19 10.23 -4.43
CA PHE A 97 5.34 10.50 -3.28
C PHE A 97 6.16 10.77 -2.00
N ILE A 98 7.17 9.93 -1.74
CA ILE A 98 8.05 10.07 -0.58
C ILE A 98 8.87 11.36 -0.68
N GLU A 99 9.47 11.64 -1.85
CA GLU A 99 10.27 12.85 -2.07
C GLU A 99 9.45 14.14 -2.00
N THR A 100 8.31 14.17 -2.70
CA THR A 100 7.44 15.37 -2.75
C THR A 100 6.92 15.75 -1.37
N ASN A 101 6.50 14.75 -0.59
CA ASN A 101 5.96 14.95 0.75
C ASN A 101 7.03 14.98 1.85
N LYS A 102 8.30 14.71 1.50
CA LYS A 102 9.43 14.70 2.46
C LYS A 102 9.17 13.78 3.66
N ILE A 103 8.73 12.55 3.37
CA ILE A 103 8.55 11.52 4.39
C ILE A 103 9.93 10.96 4.72
N ASP A 104 10.50 11.36 5.85
CA ASP A 104 11.89 11.12 6.23
C ASP A 104 12.04 10.19 7.45
N LYS A 105 10.93 9.73 8.06
CA LYS A 105 10.93 8.86 9.24
C LYS A 105 9.67 8.00 9.33
N GLY A 106 9.75 6.93 10.13
CA GLY A 106 8.70 5.94 10.34
C GLY A 106 8.91 4.66 9.54
N LEU A 107 8.12 3.63 9.84
CA LEU A 107 8.13 2.36 9.12
C LEU A 107 7.07 2.40 8.01
N LEU A 108 7.53 2.49 6.76
CA LEU A 108 6.64 2.44 5.60
C LEU A 108 6.10 1.03 5.38
N ILE A 109 4.80 0.87 5.39
CA ILE A 109 4.10 -0.38 5.12
C ILE A 109 3.29 -0.22 3.83
N ALA A 110 3.64 -0.98 2.82
CA ALA A 110 2.97 -0.92 1.52
C ALA A 110 2.54 -2.30 1.03
N ASP A 111 1.74 -2.32 -0.02
CA ASP A 111 1.31 -3.59 -0.62
C ASP A 111 2.39 -4.21 -1.53
N LYS A 112 2.09 -5.39 -2.06
CA LYS A 112 2.93 -6.14 -3.00
C LYS A 112 3.27 -5.28 -4.22
N GLY A 113 4.51 -4.92 -4.38
CA GLY A 113 4.96 -4.06 -5.48
C GLY A 113 5.68 -2.81 -5.02
N PHE A 114 5.79 -2.64 -3.70
CA PHE A 114 6.58 -1.56 -3.13
C PHE A 114 8.01 -1.58 -3.71
N PRO A 115 8.48 -0.48 -4.25
CA PRO A 115 9.72 -0.43 -5.02
C PRO A 115 10.94 -0.26 -4.09
N VAL A 116 11.25 -1.27 -3.28
CA VAL A 116 12.37 -1.22 -2.31
C VAL A 116 13.67 -0.76 -2.96
N LYS A 117 13.92 -1.16 -4.21
CA LYS A 117 15.16 -0.78 -4.92
C LYS A 117 15.19 0.70 -5.29
N GLU A 118 14.06 1.23 -5.72
CA GLU A 118 13.93 2.62 -6.16
C GLU A 118 14.01 3.61 -5.00
N ILE A 119 13.56 3.21 -3.82
CA ILE A 119 13.63 4.04 -2.60
C ILE A 119 14.87 3.75 -1.73
N GLU A 120 15.76 2.86 -2.17
CA GLU A 120 16.94 2.46 -1.38
C GLU A 120 17.86 3.63 -1.07
N GLU A 121 17.94 4.62 -1.97
CA GLU A 121 18.70 5.83 -1.73
C GLU A 121 18.03 6.75 -0.71
N ASP A 122 16.70 6.80 -0.69
CA ASP A 122 15.95 7.57 0.29
C ASP A 122 16.11 6.98 1.70
N LEU A 123 16.03 5.65 1.81
CA LEU A 123 16.30 4.94 3.06
C LEU A 123 17.72 5.18 3.58
N LYS A 124 18.71 5.32 2.69
CA LYS A 124 20.09 5.65 3.09
C LYS A 124 20.25 7.11 3.54
N ARG A 125 19.50 8.03 2.93
CA ARG A 125 19.53 9.47 3.28
C ARG A 125 18.81 9.78 4.58
N HIS A 126 17.78 8.97 4.92
CA HIS A 126 16.92 9.16 6.08
C HIS A 126 17.04 7.96 7.03
N PRO A 127 17.96 7.99 8.02
CA PRO A 127 18.21 6.86 8.93
C PRO A 127 17.03 6.45 9.80
N GLU A 128 16.03 7.31 9.97
CA GLU A 128 14.80 7.03 10.71
C GLU A 128 13.64 6.56 9.81
N LEU A 129 13.89 6.43 8.50
CA LEU A 129 12.93 5.90 7.54
C LEU A 129 13.22 4.42 7.29
N HIS A 130 12.22 3.59 7.48
CA HIS A 130 12.31 2.13 7.38
C HIS A 130 11.20 1.59 6.50
N PHE A 131 11.28 0.31 6.13
CA PHE A 131 10.25 -0.31 5.31
C PHE A 131 9.84 -1.70 5.80
N LEU A 132 8.61 -2.07 5.51
CA LEU A 132 8.06 -3.42 5.61
C LEU A 132 7.28 -3.71 4.33
N SER A 133 7.80 -4.61 3.49
CA SER A 133 7.23 -4.89 2.18
C SER A 133 6.97 -6.39 1.99
N PRO A 134 5.76 -6.80 1.56
CA PRO A 134 5.47 -8.19 1.26
C PRO A 134 6.16 -8.63 -0.03
N LEU A 135 6.75 -9.82 0.01
CA LEU A 135 7.34 -10.47 -1.15
C LEU A 135 6.26 -11.13 -2.02
N LYS A 136 6.52 -11.21 -3.31
CA LYS A 136 5.71 -12.04 -4.21
C LYS A 136 5.86 -13.52 -3.82
N ARG A 137 4.78 -14.30 -3.89
CA ARG A 137 4.78 -15.74 -3.50
C ARG A 137 5.82 -16.60 -4.24
N ASN A 138 6.22 -16.18 -5.44
CA ASN A 138 7.23 -16.86 -6.25
C ASN A 138 8.66 -16.29 -6.07
N ASP A 139 8.88 -15.45 -5.07
CA ASP A 139 10.21 -14.90 -4.78
C ASP A 139 11.14 -16.02 -4.30
N LYS A 140 12.27 -16.19 -4.99
CA LYS A 140 13.25 -17.22 -4.71
C LYS A 140 13.82 -17.13 -3.29
N ARG A 141 13.84 -15.96 -2.68
CA ARG A 141 14.31 -15.76 -1.30
C ARG A 141 13.49 -16.53 -0.29
N ILE A 142 12.21 -16.79 -0.57
CA ILE A 142 11.33 -17.58 0.30
C ILE A 142 11.86 -19.02 0.43
N VAL A 143 12.13 -19.66 -0.70
CA VAL A 143 12.63 -21.05 -0.74
C VAL A 143 14.07 -21.11 -0.27
N ASN A 144 14.95 -20.24 -0.80
CA ASN A 144 16.38 -20.24 -0.49
C ASN A 144 16.68 -20.00 1.00
N ASN A 145 15.76 -19.39 1.73
CA ASN A 145 15.88 -19.12 3.15
C ASN A 145 14.98 -20.01 4.01
N CYS A 146 14.35 -21.04 3.45
CA CYS A 146 13.45 -21.97 4.14
C CYS A 146 12.35 -21.23 4.93
N MET A 147 11.76 -20.18 4.34
CA MET A 147 10.80 -19.34 5.04
C MET A 147 9.41 -19.97 5.21
N LEU A 148 9.20 -21.18 4.66
CA LEU A 148 7.96 -21.95 4.83
C LEU A 148 8.08 -23.00 5.95
N ASP A 149 9.27 -23.14 6.57
CA ASP A 149 9.50 -24.02 7.74
C ASP A 149 9.31 -23.20 9.01
N PHE A 150 8.06 -23.09 9.45
CA PHE A 150 7.70 -22.27 10.60
C PHE A 150 8.21 -22.88 11.90
N ASP A 151 8.80 -22.05 12.76
CA ASP A 151 9.42 -22.40 14.03
C ASP A 151 8.83 -21.66 15.24
N GLY A 152 7.82 -20.82 15.03
CA GLY A 152 7.15 -20.04 16.06
C GLY A 152 5.66 -19.85 15.80
N VAL A 153 5.01 -19.26 16.78
CA VAL A 153 3.59 -18.89 16.74
C VAL A 153 3.46 -17.42 17.15
N VAL A 154 2.65 -16.64 16.43
CA VAL A 154 2.33 -15.27 16.82
C VAL A 154 1.41 -15.29 18.04
N THR A 155 1.82 -14.61 19.10
CA THR A 155 1.09 -14.54 20.37
C THR A 155 0.33 -13.23 20.54
N GLY A 156 -0.66 -13.19 21.44
CA GLY A 156 -1.44 -11.98 21.75
C GLY A 156 -2.36 -11.52 20.63
N ILE A 157 -2.83 -12.44 19.79
CA ILE A 157 -3.85 -12.26 18.75
C ILE A 157 -4.85 -13.41 18.78
N ASP A 158 -6.07 -13.19 18.30
CA ASP A 158 -7.13 -14.22 18.24
C ASP A 158 -6.93 -15.21 17.08
N LYS A 159 -6.14 -14.84 16.09
CA LYS A 159 -5.85 -15.66 14.91
C LYS A 159 -4.78 -16.72 15.21
N ARG A 160 -4.88 -17.88 14.57
CA ARG A 160 -3.87 -18.95 14.64
C ARG A 160 -2.85 -18.77 13.53
N VAL A 161 -1.74 -18.11 13.86
CA VAL A 161 -0.71 -17.71 12.89
C VAL A 161 0.63 -18.30 13.31
N LEU A 162 1.20 -19.14 12.42
CA LEU A 162 2.58 -19.60 12.53
C LEU A 162 3.52 -18.52 12.01
N CYS A 163 4.73 -18.42 12.54
CA CYS A 163 5.71 -17.43 12.10
C CYS A 163 7.13 -18.01 11.99
N LYS A 164 7.94 -17.30 11.22
CA LYS A 164 9.39 -17.48 11.16
C LYS A 164 10.05 -16.15 10.89
N LYS A 165 11.20 -15.92 11.55
CA LYS A 165 12.05 -14.75 11.31
C LYS A 165 13.44 -15.22 10.92
N LYS A 166 14.05 -14.54 9.92
CA LYS A 166 15.42 -14.83 9.50
C LYS A 166 16.17 -13.53 9.14
N LYS A 167 17.36 -13.37 9.70
CA LYS A 167 18.30 -12.32 9.29
C LYS A 167 19.04 -12.76 8.03
N LEU A 168 19.12 -11.89 7.05
CA LEU A 168 19.86 -12.10 5.80
C LEU A 168 21.30 -11.59 5.92
N SER A 169 22.17 -12.04 5.02
CA SER A 169 23.58 -11.61 4.95
C SER A 169 23.77 -10.12 4.65
N ASN A 170 22.79 -9.49 4.00
CA ASN A 170 22.78 -8.05 3.71
C ASN A 170 22.26 -7.17 4.88
N GLY A 171 22.05 -7.78 6.06
CA GLY A 171 21.55 -7.08 7.25
C GLY A 171 20.03 -6.96 7.34
N ARG A 172 19.28 -7.24 6.26
CA ARG A 172 17.83 -7.23 6.26
C ARG A 172 17.22 -8.45 6.93
N PHE A 173 15.92 -8.43 7.16
CA PHE A 173 15.17 -9.48 7.82
C PHE A 173 14.04 -9.96 6.92
N LEU A 174 13.80 -11.28 6.93
CA LEU A 174 12.60 -11.88 6.38
C LEU A 174 11.69 -12.32 7.54
N TYR A 175 10.41 -12.04 7.37
CA TYR A 175 9.34 -12.46 8.30
C TYR A 175 8.31 -13.24 7.50
N SER A 176 8.07 -14.48 7.88
CA SER A 176 7.07 -15.33 7.26
C SER A 176 5.96 -15.63 8.24
N PHE A 177 4.73 -15.59 7.74
CA PHE A 177 3.53 -15.90 8.52
C PHE A 177 2.62 -16.83 7.74
N LYS A 178 1.97 -17.77 8.45
CA LYS A 178 0.93 -18.64 7.91
C LYS A 178 -0.30 -18.55 8.79
N ASP A 179 -1.33 -17.90 8.28
CA ASP A 179 -2.68 -17.88 8.87
C ASP A 179 -3.37 -19.19 8.49
N LEU A 180 -3.70 -20.01 9.50
CA LEU A 180 -4.29 -21.35 9.26
C LEU A 180 -5.71 -21.23 8.69
N SER A 181 -6.51 -20.24 9.09
CA SER A 181 -7.86 -20.04 8.57
C SER A 181 -7.82 -19.64 7.10
N ARG A 182 -6.91 -18.72 6.76
CA ARG A 182 -6.67 -18.32 5.38
C ARG A 182 -6.10 -19.46 4.55
N SER A 183 -5.23 -20.29 5.13
CA SER A 183 -4.67 -21.47 4.46
C SER A 183 -5.77 -22.42 4.01
N HIS A 184 -6.72 -22.74 4.90
CA HIS A 184 -7.89 -23.57 4.56
C HIS A 184 -8.77 -22.94 3.49
N ALA A 185 -9.04 -21.64 3.58
CA ALA A 185 -9.88 -20.95 2.60
C ALA A 185 -9.23 -20.93 1.19
N GLU A 186 -7.91 -20.71 1.11
CA GLU A 186 -7.17 -20.73 -0.15
C GLU A 186 -7.09 -22.15 -0.73
N GLU A 187 -6.91 -23.16 0.11
CA GLU A 187 -6.92 -24.58 -0.29
C GLU A 187 -8.29 -24.98 -0.84
N ASN A 188 -9.37 -24.68 -0.14
CA ASN A 188 -10.74 -24.93 -0.62
C ASN A 188 -10.99 -24.25 -1.96
N THR A 189 -10.57 -22.98 -2.12
CA THR A 189 -10.69 -22.24 -3.39
C THR A 189 -9.93 -22.94 -4.51
N PHE A 190 -8.75 -23.49 -4.23
CA PHE A 190 -7.98 -24.27 -5.22
C PHE A 190 -8.72 -25.54 -5.62
N ILE A 191 -9.23 -26.30 -4.65
CA ILE A 191 -9.96 -27.55 -4.91
C ILE A 191 -11.26 -27.27 -5.69
N ASP A 192 -12.02 -26.23 -5.34
CA ASP A 192 -13.24 -25.86 -6.05
C ASP A 192 -12.97 -25.49 -7.52
N LYS A 193 -11.88 -24.76 -7.78
CA LYS A 193 -11.45 -24.52 -9.17
C LYS A 193 -11.08 -25.80 -9.90
N ALA A 194 -10.36 -26.70 -9.23
CA ALA A 194 -9.96 -27.98 -9.81
C ALA A 194 -11.15 -28.89 -10.17
N ARG A 195 -12.29 -28.75 -9.48
CA ARG A 195 -13.55 -29.46 -9.81
C ARG A 195 -14.15 -29.04 -11.15
N THR A 196 -13.91 -27.80 -11.57
CA THR A 196 -14.41 -27.24 -12.84
C THR A 196 -13.39 -27.26 -13.97
N THR A 197 -12.11 -27.46 -13.66
CA THR A 197 -11.02 -27.55 -14.63
C THR A 197 -10.45 -28.97 -14.63
N LYS A 198 -9.20 -29.11 -14.19
CA LYS A 198 -8.51 -30.38 -14.00
C LYS A 198 -7.71 -30.32 -12.71
N TYR A 199 -7.87 -31.33 -11.86
CA TYR A 199 -7.00 -31.51 -10.71
C TYR A 199 -5.65 -32.08 -11.14
N GLU A 200 -4.57 -31.38 -10.83
CA GLU A 200 -3.20 -31.82 -11.03
C GLU A 200 -2.48 -31.87 -9.68
N LYS A 201 -2.14 -33.09 -9.26
CA LYS A 201 -1.52 -33.35 -7.96
C LYS A 201 -0.20 -32.58 -7.80
N ASP A 202 0.64 -32.56 -8.81
CA ASP A 202 1.93 -31.87 -8.77
C ASP A 202 1.78 -30.35 -8.59
N GLU A 203 0.73 -29.76 -9.13
CA GLU A 203 0.41 -28.34 -8.95
C GLU A 203 -0.08 -28.08 -7.52
N TYR A 204 -0.94 -28.95 -7.01
CA TYR A 204 -1.42 -28.87 -5.64
C TYR A 204 -0.26 -28.96 -4.64
N ASP A 205 0.59 -29.99 -4.76
CA ASP A 205 1.72 -30.22 -3.87
C ASP A 205 2.71 -29.03 -3.87
N LYS A 206 2.90 -28.38 -5.01
CA LYS A 206 3.72 -27.17 -5.12
C LYS A 206 3.10 -25.96 -4.43
N LYS A 207 1.77 -25.81 -4.46
CA LYS A 207 1.06 -24.66 -3.89
C LYS A 207 0.74 -24.80 -2.42
N LEU A 208 0.57 -26.03 -1.91
CA LEU A 208 0.15 -26.35 -0.56
C LEU A 208 0.97 -25.65 0.54
N PRO A 209 2.33 -25.62 0.49
CA PRO A 209 3.10 -24.91 1.50
C PRO A 209 2.84 -23.39 1.53
N GLY A 210 2.43 -22.82 0.40
CA GLY A 210 2.19 -21.38 0.21
C GLY A 210 0.79 -20.91 0.57
N PHE A 211 -0.19 -21.82 0.81
CA PHE A 211 -1.53 -21.43 1.19
C PHE A 211 -1.53 -20.73 2.57
N GLY A 212 -2.23 -19.62 2.66
CA GLY A 212 -2.32 -18.78 3.85
C GLY A 212 -1.01 -18.10 4.23
N THR A 213 0.03 -18.20 3.40
CA THR A 213 1.37 -17.69 3.71
C THR A 213 1.60 -16.31 3.11
N ILE A 214 2.22 -15.44 3.91
CA ILE A 214 2.76 -14.15 3.48
C ILE A 214 4.16 -13.99 4.05
N VAL A 215 5.08 -13.46 3.23
CA VAL A 215 6.47 -13.21 3.63
C VAL A 215 6.80 -11.74 3.39
N PHE A 216 7.41 -11.11 4.38
CA PHE A 216 7.85 -9.72 4.32
C PHE A 216 9.36 -9.62 4.34
N GLU A 217 9.87 -8.57 3.73
CA GLU A 217 11.23 -8.06 3.91
C GLU A 217 11.18 -6.73 4.65
N SER A 218 12.11 -6.52 5.57
CA SER A 218 12.31 -5.26 6.29
C SER A 218 13.80 -5.03 6.55
N ASP A 219 14.20 -3.78 6.71
CA ASP A 219 15.51 -3.38 7.23
C ASP A 219 15.54 -3.33 8.77
N GLN A 220 14.37 -3.47 9.41
CA GLN A 220 14.24 -3.41 10.87
C GLN A 220 14.20 -4.79 11.51
N ASP A 221 14.88 -4.91 12.68
CA ASP A 221 14.85 -6.05 13.57
C ASP A 221 13.65 -5.96 14.52
N MET A 222 12.50 -6.48 14.09
CA MET A 222 11.25 -6.44 14.84
C MET A 222 10.86 -7.80 15.42
N LYS A 223 9.98 -7.81 16.42
CA LYS A 223 9.29 -9.03 16.86
C LYS A 223 8.24 -9.43 15.82
N PRO A 224 8.05 -10.74 15.56
CA PRO A 224 7.03 -11.20 14.60
C PRO A 224 5.63 -10.68 14.90
N GLU A 225 5.27 -10.53 16.19
CA GLU A 225 3.97 -9.99 16.61
C GLU A 225 3.75 -8.56 16.15
N VAL A 226 4.80 -7.74 16.20
CA VAL A 226 4.74 -6.33 15.74
C VAL A 226 4.52 -6.31 14.23
N VAL A 227 5.32 -7.06 13.48
CA VAL A 227 5.20 -7.14 12.00
C VAL A 227 3.81 -7.60 11.58
N TRP A 228 3.28 -8.63 12.24
CA TRP A 228 1.95 -9.14 11.95
C TRP A 228 0.87 -8.08 12.17
N ARG A 229 0.87 -7.44 13.36
CA ARG A 229 -0.11 -6.39 13.69
C ARG A 229 -0.04 -5.23 12.72
N SER A 230 1.15 -4.70 12.48
CA SER A 230 1.35 -3.56 11.57
C SER A 230 0.79 -3.84 10.17
N TYR A 231 0.93 -5.07 9.69
CA TYR A 231 0.36 -5.45 8.40
C TYR A 231 -1.14 -5.70 8.46
N ASP A 232 -1.62 -6.34 9.52
CA ASP A 232 -3.06 -6.58 9.72
C ASP A 232 -3.79 -5.24 9.85
N ASP A 233 -3.22 -4.26 10.55
CA ASP A 233 -3.77 -2.92 10.73
C ASP A 233 -3.73 -2.05 9.46
N ARG A 234 -2.96 -2.44 8.43
CA ARG A 234 -2.96 -1.77 7.12
C ARG A 234 -4.37 -1.68 6.50
N TRP A 235 -5.26 -2.62 6.82
CA TRP A 235 -6.64 -2.59 6.33
C TRP A 235 -7.40 -1.31 6.74
N LEU A 236 -6.94 -0.60 7.78
CA LEU A 236 -7.53 0.69 8.18
C LEU A 236 -7.50 1.70 7.03
N LEU A 237 -6.46 1.67 6.19
CA LEU A 237 -6.40 2.51 5.00
C LEU A 237 -7.46 2.11 3.95
N GLU A 238 -7.81 0.84 3.87
CA GLU A 238 -8.92 0.39 3.01
C GLU A 238 -10.27 0.96 3.47
N LEU A 239 -10.47 1.13 4.78
CA LEU A 239 -11.67 1.81 5.32
C LEU A 239 -11.70 3.30 4.93
N VAL A 240 -10.54 3.97 4.91
CA VAL A 240 -10.45 5.36 4.43
C VAL A 240 -10.89 5.42 2.96
N PHE A 241 -10.40 4.50 2.12
CA PHE A 241 -10.81 4.44 0.72
C PHE A 241 -12.29 4.06 0.53
N ASP A 242 -12.82 3.21 1.39
CA ASP A 242 -14.24 2.86 1.36
C ASP A 242 -15.11 4.08 1.66
N ARG A 243 -14.83 4.80 2.73
CA ARG A 243 -15.47 6.08 3.05
C ARG A 243 -15.33 7.09 1.91
N TYR A 244 -14.10 7.25 1.41
CA TYR A 244 -13.81 8.14 0.30
C TYR A 244 -14.71 7.86 -0.91
N LYS A 245 -14.82 6.60 -1.33
CA LYS A 245 -15.56 6.19 -2.53
C LYS A 245 -17.07 6.11 -2.32
N ASN A 246 -17.48 5.53 -1.22
CA ASN A 246 -18.88 5.14 -1.00
C ASN A 246 -19.64 6.18 -0.17
N ASP A 247 -19.10 6.64 0.96
CA ASP A 247 -19.80 7.60 1.83
C ASP A 247 -19.74 9.02 1.26
N LEU A 248 -18.56 9.44 0.75
CA LEU A 248 -18.38 10.75 0.16
C LEU A 248 -18.69 10.79 -1.34
N GLY A 249 -18.94 9.64 -1.98
CA GLY A 249 -19.26 9.54 -3.40
C GLY A 249 -18.14 9.95 -4.35
N LEU A 250 -16.88 9.90 -3.90
CA LEU A 250 -15.70 10.41 -4.62
C LEU A 250 -15.06 9.38 -5.57
N SER A 251 -15.83 8.41 -6.06
CA SER A 251 -15.35 7.38 -7.00
C SER A 251 -14.96 7.92 -8.37
N ALA A 252 -15.48 9.10 -8.74
CA ALA A 252 -15.17 9.78 -10.00
C ALA A 252 -14.92 11.26 -9.79
N THR A 253 -14.13 11.87 -10.69
CA THR A 253 -13.94 13.32 -10.77
C THR A 253 -14.59 13.87 -12.02
N HIS A 254 -15.05 15.11 -11.94
CA HIS A 254 -15.69 15.85 -13.02
C HIS A 254 -14.96 17.16 -13.35
N VAL A 255 -13.83 17.42 -12.68
CA VAL A 255 -13.03 18.63 -12.91
C VAL A 255 -12.15 18.48 -14.15
N GLN A 256 -11.85 19.58 -14.84
CA GLN A 256 -11.34 19.54 -16.20
C GLN A 256 -9.83 19.80 -16.34
N ASN A 257 -9.14 20.22 -15.30
CA ASN A 257 -7.71 20.49 -15.37
C ASN A 257 -6.96 19.95 -14.16
N ALA A 258 -5.65 19.76 -14.29
CA ALA A 258 -4.81 19.18 -13.26
C ALA A 258 -4.83 19.98 -11.93
N PHE A 259 -4.84 21.32 -12.01
CA PHE A 259 -4.91 22.15 -10.81
C PHE A 259 -6.22 21.93 -10.06
N SER A 260 -7.34 21.89 -10.77
CA SER A 260 -8.64 21.59 -10.15
C SER A 260 -8.68 20.20 -9.52
N VAL A 261 -8.01 19.22 -10.12
CA VAL A 261 -7.87 17.87 -9.52
C VAL A 261 -7.09 17.90 -8.21
N TRP A 262 -5.94 18.57 -8.19
CA TRP A 262 -5.14 18.68 -6.96
C TRP A 262 -5.87 19.44 -5.86
N GLY A 263 -6.62 20.48 -6.21
CA GLY A 263 -7.41 21.23 -5.24
C GLY A 263 -8.61 20.44 -4.73
N GLU A 264 -9.32 19.74 -5.61
CA GLU A 264 -10.42 18.85 -5.25
C GLU A 264 -9.93 17.74 -4.32
N GLU A 265 -8.82 17.08 -4.67
CA GLU A 265 -8.27 15.99 -3.87
C GLU A 265 -7.77 16.47 -2.50
N PHE A 266 -7.21 17.66 -2.41
CA PHE A 266 -6.84 18.26 -1.13
C PHE A 266 -8.05 18.50 -0.23
N VAL A 267 -9.18 18.95 -0.77
CA VAL A 267 -10.43 19.09 -0.01
C VAL A 267 -10.96 17.71 0.41
N ASN A 268 -10.92 16.75 -0.49
CA ASN A 268 -11.35 15.38 -0.22
C ASN A 268 -10.52 14.72 0.88
N PHE A 269 -9.19 14.95 0.86
CA PHE A 269 -8.30 14.48 1.91
C PHE A 269 -8.66 15.05 3.30
N ILE A 270 -9.09 16.31 3.36
CA ILE A 270 -9.52 16.93 4.62
C ILE A 270 -10.87 16.37 5.08
N ALA A 271 -11.72 15.96 4.15
CA ALA A 271 -13.06 15.43 4.45
C ALA A 271 -13.06 13.94 4.84
N ALA A 272 -12.06 13.17 4.38
CA ALA A 272 -11.91 11.75 4.67
C ALA A 272 -11.30 11.50 6.05
#